data_8660bba25aa8a52c1fcaadddbdad58f1
#
_entry.id   8660bba25aa8a52c1fcaadddbdad58f1
#
_cell.length_a   1.000
_cell.length_b   1.000
_cell.length_c   1.000
_cell.angle_alpha   90.00
_cell.angle_beta   90.00
_cell.angle_gamma   90.00
#
_symmetry.space_group_name_H-M   'P 1'
#
loop_
_entity.id
_entity.type
_entity.pdbx_description
1 polymer ?
#
loop_
_entity_poly.entity_id
_entity_poly.type
_entity_poly.pdbx_seq_one_letter_code
_entity_poly.pdbx_strand_id
1 'polypeptide(L)'
;MTKRLLLSALFATVFALFSYAQDNNDELTTVFSENFDAFTEGSEDAPGTTDISGYTGKLKKTIGWNGSKVYEAGGKLLIEDGGNLQTSRYNLSANSGIFKLSMRVKSKDSYGSYFTVKVGYSTTKNVLIDGDGWKDVAIVLDGGKSSTQITITSIMGGYLIDEIKAETGASLVGVPEAMQPSQADGTSFTAKWGKAAAASVYLLDVYSKAENGDKNYVLHDEEVKSSSAYQTTITRKVTGLDANTTYYFQVRARNANGVVSDYSKEIKVIKVLESIAAPKALPATDVTATSFTANWEAVAEAKSYNASLYCTKTLAEDATVNVITEDFSKITAGSLESIEFGLLSGYLNDYTNTPGWYTENPAFANGYLALSPFSGNGLVRTPALDLALANGAFSVNINMAEGAYGRYYAGYKVTFNLYDGNTETPVETKTVTLEQGFKDYTVEFTKGTKESYVEIVYGGNNKLFIDNIAVAQKLAAGESYTQLVETKEKIEGTSCTFDADLANKSNAYYYVAEAVGETVSSDSEIVDIYSVPSNTVNVVYDAATSISLAPAQASANVAVQGGKVVVTLSADAPVAVYSLGGNLIANIAAKAGVNTIDTAERVVIVKVAGKAYKVAK
;
A
#
# COMPACT_ATOMS: atom_id res chain seq x y z
N MET A 1 -11.56 -4.61 -5.82
CA MET A 1 -10.39 -4.96 -4.98
C MET A 1 -9.71 -3.74 -4.39
N THR A 2 -9.72 -2.59 -5.04
CA THR A 2 -9.03 -1.35 -4.67
C THR A 2 -9.56 -0.65 -3.40
N LYS A 3 -10.84 -0.76 -3.06
CA LYS A 3 -11.40 -0.16 -1.83
C LYS A 3 -10.85 -0.77 -0.52
N ARG A 4 -10.40 -2.03 -0.54
CA ARG A 4 -9.79 -2.68 0.64
C ARG A 4 -8.37 -2.17 0.95
N LEU A 5 -7.61 -1.73 -0.05
CA LEU A 5 -6.24 -1.23 0.16
C LEU A 5 -6.20 0.22 0.69
N LEU A 6 -7.11 1.09 0.23
CA LEU A 6 -7.19 2.47 0.77
C LEU A 6 -7.57 2.51 2.25
N LEU A 7 -8.46 1.61 2.68
CA LEU A 7 -8.80 1.47 4.09
C LEU A 7 -7.60 1.00 4.91
N SER A 8 -6.71 0.16 4.36
CA SER A 8 -5.57 -0.36 5.10
C SER A 8 -4.46 0.67 5.35
N ALA A 9 -4.24 1.63 4.46
CA ALA A 9 -3.20 2.64 4.61
C ALA A 9 -3.60 3.77 5.58
N LEU A 10 -4.87 4.18 5.58
CA LEU A 10 -5.37 5.20 6.53
C LEU A 10 -5.62 4.61 7.93
N PHE A 11 -5.65 3.28 8.08
CA PHE A 11 -6.14 2.57 9.26
C PHE A 11 -5.09 1.84 10.09
N ALA A 12 -3.80 1.97 9.76
CA ALA A 12 -2.75 1.33 10.56
C ALA A 12 -2.68 1.83 12.02
N THR A 13 -3.33 2.96 12.35
CA THR A 13 -3.29 3.55 13.68
C THR A 13 -4.53 3.30 14.55
N VAL A 14 -5.57 2.61 14.03
CA VAL A 14 -6.84 2.51 14.77
C VAL A 14 -7.38 1.08 14.81
N PHE A 15 -6.95 0.31 15.79
CA PHE A 15 -7.64 -0.91 16.18
C PHE A 15 -8.25 -0.76 17.58
N ALA A 16 -9.56 -0.75 17.67
CA ALA A 16 -10.22 -1.12 18.91
C ALA A 16 -10.10 -2.63 19.08
N LEU A 17 -9.30 -3.06 20.04
CA LEU A 17 -9.26 -4.45 20.45
C LEU A 17 -10.57 -4.81 21.18
N PHE A 18 -11.23 -5.85 20.71
CA PHE A 18 -12.28 -6.50 21.45
C PHE A 18 -11.64 -7.18 22.67
N SER A 19 -11.77 -6.60 23.84
CA SER A 19 -11.40 -7.27 25.07
C SER A 19 -12.63 -7.83 25.76
N TYR A 20 -12.73 -9.15 25.79
CA TYR A 20 -13.52 -9.78 26.86
C TYR A 20 -12.75 -9.55 28.16
N ALA A 21 -13.34 -8.77 29.07
CA ALA A 21 -12.82 -8.67 30.41
C ALA A 21 -12.94 -10.07 31.04
N GLN A 22 -11.82 -10.60 31.51
CA GLN A 22 -11.80 -11.85 32.26
C GLN A 22 -12.66 -11.68 33.51
N ASP A 23 -13.59 -12.61 33.72
CA ASP A 23 -14.46 -12.68 34.90
C ASP A 23 -13.63 -12.85 36.19
N ASN A 24 -13.16 -11.74 36.73
CA ASN A 24 -12.81 -11.66 38.13
C ASN A 24 -14.06 -11.12 38.88
N ASN A 25 -14.52 -11.84 39.87
CA ASN A 25 -15.77 -11.68 40.65
C ASN A 25 -16.00 -10.33 41.36
N ASP A 26 -15.50 -9.21 40.81
CA ASP A 26 -15.91 -7.87 41.28
C ASP A 26 -17.09 -7.40 40.45
N GLU A 27 -18.25 -7.30 41.05
CA GLU A 27 -19.47 -6.81 40.40
C GLU A 27 -19.26 -5.39 39.86
N LEU A 28 -19.32 -5.25 38.51
CA LEU A 28 -19.34 -3.95 37.88
C LEU A 28 -20.67 -3.25 38.21
N THR A 29 -20.60 -2.00 38.61
CA THR A 29 -21.77 -1.17 38.89
C THR A 29 -22.16 -0.43 37.61
N THR A 30 -23.40 -0.66 37.14
CA THR A 30 -23.95 0.07 35.99
C THR A 30 -24.22 1.52 36.36
N VAL A 31 -23.69 2.46 35.59
CA VAL A 31 -23.95 3.90 35.73
C VAL A 31 -25.11 4.32 34.83
N PHE A 32 -25.14 3.84 33.60
CA PHE A 32 -26.30 3.96 32.72
C PHE A 32 -26.32 2.81 31.70
N SER A 33 -27.51 2.54 31.17
CA SER A 33 -27.76 1.63 30.06
C SER A 33 -28.88 2.18 29.19
N GLU A 34 -28.76 2.09 27.86
CA GLU A 34 -29.78 2.47 26.90
C GLU A 34 -29.80 1.42 25.80
N ASN A 35 -30.97 0.85 25.49
CA ASN A 35 -31.20 -0.20 24.51
C ASN A 35 -31.95 0.29 23.26
N PHE A 36 -32.33 1.54 23.22
CA PHE A 36 -33.01 2.20 22.11
C PHE A 36 -34.36 1.56 21.69
N ASP A 37 -34.93 0.62 22.43
CA ASP A 37 -36.22 -0.05 22.10
C ASP A 37 -37.37 0.93 21.83
N ALA A 38 -37.31 2.14 22.42
CA ALA A 38 -38.30 3.17 22.21
C ALA A 38 -38.25 3.81 20.80
N PHE A 39 -37.20 3.58 20.02
CA PHE A 39 -37.00 4.18 18.69
C PHE A 39 -37.47 3.22 17.60
N THR A 40 -38.77 3.19 17.37
CA THR A 40 -39.46 2.14 16.61
C THR A 40 -39.70 2.47 15.13
N GLU A 41 -39.36 3.67 14.65
CA GLU A 41 -39.51 4.05 13.23
C GLU A 41 -38.42 3.41 12.35
N GLY A 42 -38.80 2.96 11.15
CA GLY A 42 -37.87 2.34 10.21
C GLY A 42 -37.44 0.91 10.57
N SER A 43 -36.32 0.50 10.02
CA SER A 43 -35.64 -0.79 10.27
C SER A 43 -34.14 -0.65 10.02
N GLU A 44 -33.36 -1.69 10.29
CA GLU A 44 -31.90 -1.69 10.00
C GLU A 44 -31.59 -1.42 8.53
N ASP A 45 -32.36 -2.03 7.61
CA ASP A 45 -32.15 -1.91 6.18
C ASP A 45 -32.78 -0.64 5.57
N ALA A 46 -33.82 -0.13 6.23
CA ALA A 46 -34.55 1.07 5.83
C ALA A 46 -34.82 1.98 7.04
N PRO A 47 -33.81 2.67 7.57
CA PRO A 47 -33.97 3.60 8.69
C PRO A 47 -34.96 4.71 8.38
N GLY A 48 -35.53 5.31 9.42
CA GLY A 48 -36.36 6.50 9.31
C GLY A 48 -35.62 7.63 8.60
N THR A 49 -36.33 8.46 7.87
CA THR A 49 -35.74 9.55 7.07
C THR A 49 -35.67 10.89 7.81
N THR A 50 -36.23 10.95 9.03
CA THR A 50 -36.25 12.17 9.85
C THR A 50 -35.08 12.13 10.83
N ASP A 51 -34.20 13.14 10.78
CA ASP A 51 -33.19 13.34 11.80
C ASP A 51 -33.89 13.65 13.14
N ILE A 52 -33.85 12.71 14.07
CA ILE A 52 -34.54 12.80 15.35
C ILE A 52 -33.89 13.74 16.36
N SER A 53 -32.67 14.23 16.07
CA SER A 53 -32.03 15.27 16.87
C SER A 53 -32.69 16.64 16.64
N GLY A 54 -33.29 16.89 15.50
CA GLY A 54 -34.06 18.06 15.16
C GLY A 54 -33.35 19.39 15.42
N TYR A 55 -34.08 20.50 15.33
CA TYR A 55 -33.53 21.85 15.55
C TYR A 55 -33.01 22.09 16.97
N THR A 56 -33.43 21.28 17.96
CA THR A 56 -32.99 21.41 19.35
C THR A 56 -31.78 20.54 19.71
N GLY A 57 -31.35 19.65 18.80
CA GLY A 57 -30.28 18.67 19.05
C GLY A 57 -30.62 17.64 20.12
N LYS A 58 -31.87 17.58 20.60
CA LYS A 58 -32.28 16.72 21.71
C LYS A 58 -33.08 15.52 21.23
N LEU A 59 -32.67 14.34 21.64
CA LEU A 59 -33.43 13.11 21.40
C LEU A 59 -34.66 13.08 22.34
N LYS A 60 -35.85 13.04 21.75
CA LYS A 60 -37.10 13.15 22.52
C LYS A 60 -37.40 11.91 23.38
N LYS A 61 -36.96 10.73 22.95
CA LYS A 61 -37.24 9.44 23.57
C LYS A 61 -36.24 9.06 24.67
N THR A 62 -35.05 9.67 24.68
CA THR A 62 -34.03 9.47 25.72
C THR A 62 -33.68 10.80 26.38
N ILE A 63 -34.08 10.98 27.63
CA ILE A 63 -34.00 12.25 28.35
C ILE A 63 -32.55 12.71 28.52
N GLY A 64 -32.29 13.95 28.08
CA GLY A 64 -30.99 14.61 28.21
C GLY A 64 -29.92 14.17 27.20
N TRP A 65 -30.23 13.25 26.31
CA TRP A 65 -29.35 12.91 25.20
C TRP A 65 -29.54 13.89 24.03
N ASN A 66 -28.47 14.11 23.28
CA ASN A 66 -28.43 14.97 22.12
C ASN A 66 -27.80 14.23 20.95
N GLY A 67 -27.84 14.82 19.75
CA GLY A 67 -27.20 14.25 18.60
C GLY A 67 -27.29 15.16 17.37
N SER A 68 -26.74 14.70 16.28
CA SER A 68 -26.92 15.26 14.93
C SER A 68 -26.78 14.14 13.92
N LYS A 69 -27.57 14.18 12.84
CA LYS A 69 -27.66 13.11 11.84
C LYS A 69 -27.93 11.73 12.47
N VAL A 70 -28.92 11.68 13.36
CA VAL A 70 -29.34 10.48 14.09
C VAL A 70 -30.75 10.10 13.64
N TYR A 71 -30.96 8.84 13.31
CA TYR A 71 -32.22 8.32 12.75
C TYR A 71 -32.66 7.08 13.51
N GLU A 72 -33.99 6.86 13.59
CA GLU A 72 -34.55 5.64 14.17
C GLU A 72 -34.37 4.46 13.17
N ALA A 73 -34.11 3.28 13.68
CA ALA A 73 -33.85 2.09 12.88
C ALA A 73 -34.49 0.81 13.46
N GLY A 74 -35.77 0.92 13.89
CA GLY A 74 -36.52 -0.23 14.40
C GLY A 74 -35.96 -0.79 15.69
N GLY A 75 -35.99 -0.01 16.77
CA GLY A 75 -35.45 -0.35 18.11
C GLY A 75 -33.93 -0.09 18.21
N LYS A 76 -33.35 0.63 17.26
CA LYS A 76 -31.92 0.98 17.17
C LYS A 76 -31.75 2.42 16.70
N LEU A 77 -30.57 2.96 16.83
CA LEU A 77 -30.20 4.25 16.22
C LEU A 77 -29.22 4.06 15.08
N LEU A 78 -29.44 4.74 13.96
CA LEU A 78 -28.45 5.01 12.94
C LEU A 78 -27.78 6.34 13.25
N ILE A 79 -26.47 6.38 13.25
CA ILE A 79 -25.66 7.60 13.19
C ILE A 79 -25.01 7.62 11.82
N GLU A 80 -25.36 8.62 10.99
CA GLU A 80 -24.80 8.75 9.64
C GLU A 80 -23.39 9.36 9.68
N ASP A 81 -22.73 9.31 8.53
CA ASP A 81 -21.40 9.87 8.34
C ASP A 81 -21.34 11.35 8.76
N GLY A 82 -20.36 11.69 9.59
CA GLY A 82 -20.22 13.00 10.24
C GLY A 82 -21.31 13.31 11.29
N GLY A 83 -22.16 12.34 11.64
CA GLY A 83 -23.14 12.44 12.72
C GLY A 83 -22.54 12.20 14.10
N ASN A 84 -23.26 12.56 15.15
CA ASN A 84 -22.84 12.30 16.52
C ASN A 84 -24.02 11.98 17.45
N LEU A 85 -23.71 11.22 18.50
CA LEU A 85 -24.58 10.94 19.65
C LEU A 85 -23.90 11.45 20.91
N GLN A 86 -24.62 12.19 21.73
CA GLN A 86 -24.15 12.71 23.01
C GLN A 86 -25.05 12.21 24.15
N THR A 87 -24.45 11.52 25.10
CA THR A 87 -25.20 11.06 26.29
C THR A 87 -25.66 12.23 27.16
N SER A 88 -26.60 11.97 28.09
CA SER A 88 -26.78 12.84 29.23
C SER A 88 -25.48 12.96 30.05
N ARG A 89 -25.49 13.87 31.01
CA ARG A 89 -24.36 13.99 31.94
C ARG A 89 -24.54 13.01 33.11
N TYR A 90 -23.57 12.10 33.23
CA TYR A 90 -23.56 11.08 34.28
C TYR A 90 -22.42 11.29 35.26
N ASN A 91 -22.58 10.79 36.50
CA ASN A 91 -21.49 10.75 37.45
C ASN A 91 -20.61 9.53 37.17
N LEU A 92 -19.49 9.77 36.51
CA LEU A 92 -18.47 8.77 36.15
C LEU A 92 -17.20 8.92 37.01
N SER A 93 -17.27 9.58 38.18
CA SER A 93 -16.08 9.85 39.01
C SER A 93 -15.65 8.65 39.88
N ALA A 94 -16.44 7.60 39.97
CA ALA A 94 -16.09 6.37 40.71
C ALA A 94 -14.80 5.75 40.10
N ASN A 95 -14.10 4.96 40.93
CA ASN A 95 -12.84 4.31 40.54
C ASN A 95 -11.84 5.29 39.87
N SER A 96 -11.68 6.48 40.44
CA SER A 96 -10.82 7.55 39.90
C SER A 96 -11.18 7.99 38.49
N GLY A 97 -12.43 7.86 38.09
CA GLY A 97 -12.93 8.23 36.76
C GLY A 97 -12.71 7.16 35.68
N ILE A 98 -12.47 5.92 36.10
CA ILE A 98 -12.28 4.78 35.19
C ILE A 98 -13.61 4.03 35.07
N PHE A 99 -14.04 3.79 33.83
CA PHE A 99 -15.27 3.09 33.51
C PHE A 99 -15.15 2.31 32.21
N LYS A 100 -15.97 1.28 32.07
CA LYS A 100 -16.13 0.50 30.83
C LYS A 100 -17.34 1.03 30.06
N LEU A 101 -17.16 1.37 28.78
CA LEU A 101 -18.25 1.64 27.86
C LEU A 101 -18.39 0.44 26.93
N SER A 102 -19.57 -0.18 26.97
CA SER A 102 -19.92 -1.29 26.08
C SER A 102 -20.98 -0.84 25.09
N MET A 103 -20.87 -1.26 23.85
CA MET A 103 -21.82 -0.93 22.79
C MET A 103 -21.98 -2.12 21.86
N ARG A 104 -23.21 -2.34 21.37
CA ARG A 104 -23.47 -3.26 20.26
C ARG A 104 -23.69 -2.45 19.01
N VAL A 105 -22.84 -2.63 18.00
CA VAL A 105 -22.76 -1.77 16.83
C VAL A 105 -22.66 -2.57 15.53
N LYS A 106 -23.14 -1.99 14.43
CA LYS A 106 -23.04 -2.59 13.09
C LYS A 106 -22.72 -1.50 12.07
N SER A 107 -21.68 -1.71 11.25
CA SER A 107 -21.42 -0.82 10.11
C SER A 107 -22.58 -0.88 9.11
N LYS A 108 -22.94 0.25 8.52
CA LYS A 108 -23.82 0.32 7.34
C LYS A 108 -23.07 0.07 6.05
N ASP A 109 -21.76 0.30 6.06
CA ASP A 109 -20.92 0.19 4.88
C ASP A 109 -20.15 -1.14 4.87
N SER A 110 -20.10 -1.81 3.73
CA SER A 110 -19.43 -3.11 3.57
C SER A 110 -17.91 -3.05 3.81
N TYR A 111 -17.32 -1.86 3.80
CA TYR A 111 -15.91 -1.61 4.10
C TYR A 111 -15.66 -1.20 5.56
N GLY A 112 -16.70 -1.17 6.39
CA GLY A 112 -16.59 -0.80 7.79
C GLY A 112 -16.94 0.65 8.07
N SER A 113 -17.00 1.01 9.36
CA SER A 113 -17.24 2.37 9.83
C SER A 113 -16.25 2.74 10.92
N TYR A 114 -15.92 4.01 11.00
CA TYR A 114 -14.97 4.56 11.95
C TYR A 114 -15.59 5.69 12.77
N PHE A 115 -15.52 5.58 14.09
CA PHE A 115 -16.04 6.60 14.99
C PHE A 115 -15.10 6.89 16.17
N THR A 116 -15.27 8.04 16.78
CA THR A 116 -14.55 8.43 18.00
C THR A 116 -15.49 8.43 19.20
N VAL A 117 -14.96 8.02 20.35
CA VAL A 117 -15.61 8.15 21.66
C VAL A 117 -14.84 9.18 22.46
N LYS A 118 -15.48 10.28 22.82
CA LYS A 118 -14.91 11.38 23.61
C LYS A 118 -15.53 11.45 24.99
N VAL A 119 -14.70 11.50 26.03
CA VAL A 119 -15.10 11.62 27.43
C VAL A 119 -14.90 13.06 27.90
N GLY A 120 -15.98 13.82 28.00
CA GLY A 120 -15.92 15.24 28.36
C GLY A 120 -14.98 16.01 27.42
N TYR A 121 -13.94 16.63 27.99
CA TYR A 121 -12.93 17.40 27.23
C TYR A 121 -11.55 16.72 27.18
N SER A 122 -11.39 15.53 27.78
CA SER A 122 -10.06 15.02 28.14
C SER A 122 -9.59 13.83 27.32
N THR A 123 -10.46 12.85 27.08
CA THR A 123 -10.07 11.56 26.48
C THR A 123 -10.84 11.33 25.21
N THR A 124 -10.12 10.96 24.14
CA THR A 124 -10.72 10.52 22.86
C THR A 124 -10.16 9.16 22.53
N LYS A 125 -11.03 8.21 22.19
CA LYS A 125 -10.67 6.89 21.68
C LYS A 125 -11.32 6.69 20.32
N ASN A 126 -10.60 6.03 19.46
CA ASN A 126 -11.01 5.71 18.11
C ASN A 126 -11.51 4.26 18.07
N VAL A 127 -12.57 4.00 17.34
CA VAL A 127 -13.20 2.68 17.20
C VAL A 127 -13.44 2.41 15.73
N LEU A 128 -12.91 1.31 15.24
CA LEU A 128 -13.20 0.79 13.91
C LEU A 128 -14.19 -0.37 14.04
N ILE A 129 -15.24 -0.34 13.25
CA ILE A 129 -16.15 -1.48 13.04
C ILE A 129 -15.82 -2.03 11.66
N ASP A 130 -15.16 -3.18 11.63
CA ASP A 130 -14.73 -3.81 10.40
C ASP A 130 -15.68 -4.98 10.05
N GLY A 131 -15.92 -5.19 8.74
CA GLY A 131 -16.74 -6.26 8.22
C GLY A 131 -18.24 -6.13 8.49
N ASP A 132 -18.99 -7.11 8.01
CA ASP A 132 -20.45 -7.18 8.09
C ASP A 132 -20.92 -7.74 9.45
N GLY A 133 -22.09 -7.31 9.86
CA GLY A 133 -22.80 -7.83 11.02
C GLY A 133 -22.57 -7.05 12.32
N TRP A 134 -23.28 -7.49 13.35
CA TRP A 134 -23.25 -6.89 14.68
C TRP A 134 -21.95 -7.24 15.41
N LYS A 135 -21.36 -6.26 16.08
CA LYS A 135 -20.15 -6.37 16.89
C LYS A 135 -20.40 -5.85 18.29
N ASP A 136 -19.90 -6.56 19.29
CA ASP A 136 -19.88 -6.07 20.67
C ASP A 136 -18.53 -5.36 20.89
N VAL A 137 -18.60 -4.07 21.20
CA VAL A 137 -17.45 -3.21 21.48
C VAL A 137 -17.41 -2.90 22.96
N ALA A 138 -16.29 -3.14 23.61
CA ALA A 138 -16.08 -2.79 25.01
C ALA A 138 -14.73 -2.07 25.17
N ILE A 139 -14.75 -0.85 25.69
CA ILE A 139 -13.57 -0.02 25.91
C ILE A 139 -13.51 0.47 27.36
N VAL A 140 -12.35 0.36 27.99
CA VAL A 140 -12.10 0.95 29.31
C VAL A 140 -11.51 2.34 29.11
N LEU A 141 -12.18 3.33 29.68
CA LEU A 141 -11.90 4.75 29.52
C LEU A 141 -11.54 5.37 30.86
N ASP A 142 -10.81 6.47 30.84
CA ASP A 142 -10.52 7.34 31.97
C ASP A 142 -11.10 8.75 31.75
N GLY A 143 -10.90 9.64 32.73
CA GLY A 143 -11.34 11.03 32.64
C GLY A 143 -12.79 11.27 33.07
N GLY A 144 -13.48 10.26 33.59
CA GLY A 144 -14.80 10.39 34.19
C GLY A 144 -14.81 11.33 35.39
N LYS A 145 -15.80 12.22 35.48
CA LYS A 145 -16.03 13.20 36.58
C LYS A 145 -17.47 13.07 37.07
N SER A 146 -17.81 13.82 38.11
CA SER A 146 -19.16 13.83 38.67
C SER A 146 -20.26 14.31 37.71
N SER A 147 -19.88 14.96 36.60
CA SER A 147 -20.82 15.42 35.56
C SER A 147 -20.14 15.29 34.19
N THR A 148 -20.08 14.06 33.67
CA THR A 148 -19.40 13.75 32.39
C THR A 148 -20.43 13.40 31.31
N GLN A 149 -20.25 13.97 30.13
CA GLN A 149 -20.93 13.62 28.90
C GLN A 149 -20.01 12.79 28.03
N ILE A 150 -20.52 11.74 27.43
CA ILE A 150 -19.81 10.96 26.39
C ILE A 150 -20.35 11.39 25.03
N THR A 151 -19.45 11.67 24.10
CA THR A 151 -19.79 11.99 22.70
C THR A 151 -19.22 10.92 21.80
N ILE A 152 -20.07 10.34 20.96
CA ILE A 152 -19.69 9.34 19.95
C ILE A 152 -19.92 10.01 18.61
N THR A 153 -18.86 10.16 17.79
CA THR A 153 -18.91 10.88 16.51
C THR A 153 -18.46 9.97 15.40
N SER A 154 -19.29 9.81 14.35
CA SER A 154 -18.87 9.16 13.12
C SER A 154 -17.85 10.02 12.39
N ILE A 155 -16.72 9.42 12.04
CA ILE A 155 -15.64 10.03 11.26
C ILE A 155 -15.69 9.53 9.82
N MET A 156 -16.15 8.27 9.64
CA MET A 156 -16.27 7.66 8.32
C MET A 156 -17.33 6.56 8.35
N GLY A 157 -18.26 6.65 7.43
CA GLY A 157 -19.36 5.70 7.26
C GLY A 157 -20.44 5.78 8.35
N GLY A 158 -21.65 5.38 7.99
CA GLY A 158 -22.75 5.26 8.92
C GLY A 158 -22.67 3.97 9.74
N TYR A 159 -23.19 3.99 10.99
CA TYR A 159 -23.28 2.80 11.82
C TYR A 159 -24.54 2.80 12.69
N LEU A 160 -25.01 1.59 12.95
CA LEU A 160 -26.13 1.33 13.85
C LEU A 160 -25.63 1.06 15.27
N ILE A 161 -26.37 1.54 16.27
CA ILE A 161 -26.20 1.20 17.69
C ILE A 161 -27.49 0.55 18.19
N ASP A 162 -27.37 -0.65 18.78
CA ASP A 162 -28.46 -1.38 19.40
C ASP A 162 -28.47 -1.14 20.91
N GLU A 163 -27.33 -1.20 21.57
CA GLU A 163 -27.18 -1.01 23.01
C GLU A 163 -25.93 -0.18 23.33
N ILE A 164 -26.01 0.63 24.38
CA ILE A 164 -24.88 1.31 24.98
C ILE A 164 -24.98 1.29 26.50
N LYS A 165 -23.89 0.91 27.19
CA LYS A 165 -23.85 0.75 28.64
C LYS A 165 -22.55 1.27 29.22
N ALA A 166 -22.58 2.00 30.30
CA ALA A 166 -21.41 2.39 31.09
C ALA A 166 -21.41 1.75 32.46
N GLU A 167 -20.30 1.14 32.83
CA GLU A 167 -20.10 0.41 34.10
C GLU A 167 -18.78 0.83 34.76
N THR A 168 -18.72 0.84 36.09
CA THR A 168 -17.50 1.13 36.86
C THR A 168 -17.21 0.00 37.84
N GLY A 169 -15.92 -0.20 38.18
CA GLY A 169 -15.47 -1.24 39.12
C GLY A 169 -13.97 -1.28 39.27
N ALA A 170 -13.48 -1.88 40.34
CA ALA A 170 -12.06 -1.94 40.66
C ALA A 170 -11.28 -2.94 39.80
N SER A 171 -11.96 -3.88 39.12
CA SER A 171 -11.40 -4.86 38.20
C SER A 171 -11.10 -4.29 36.80
N LEU A 172 -11.47 -3.05 36.53
CA LEU A 172 -11.27 -2.47 35.19
C LEU A 172 -9.81 -2.13 34.94
N VAL A 173 -9.31 -2.54 33.76
CA VAL A 173 -8.02 -2.16 33.20
C VAL A 173 -8.11 -2.14 31.68
N GLY A 174 -7.62 -1.08 31.06
CA GLY A 174 -7.66 -0.92 29.61
C GLY A 174 -6.58 -1.75 28.90
N VAL A 175 -6.86 -2.17 27.68
CA VAL A 175 -5.86 -2.81 26.80
C VAL A 175 -4.93 -1.75 26.21
N PRO A 176 -3.60 -1.92 26.29
CA PRO A 176 -2.67 -1.00 25.65
C PRO A 176 -2.79 -1.04 24.11
N GLU A 177 -2.62 0.08 23.47
CA GLU A 177 -2.57 0.19 22.00
C GLU A 177 -1.11 0.10 21.53
N ALA A 178 -0.69 -1.06 21.05
CA ALA A 178 0.65 -1.25 20.51
C ALA A 178 0.77 -0.63 19.11
N MET A 179 1.92 0.01 18.85
CA MET A 179 2.22 0.75 17.62
C MET A 179 3.51 0.22 17.01
N GLN A 180 3.69 0.43 15.70
CA GLN A 180 4.96 0.11 15.04
C GLN A 180 6.12 0.88 15.69
N PRO A 181 7.27 0.23 15.90
CA PRO A 181 8.46 0.90 16.40
C PRO A 181 8.99 1.88 15.37
N SER A 182 9.35 3.09 15.82
CA SER A 182 9.97 4.10 14.95
C SER A 182 11.49 3.91 14.77
N GLN A 183 12.09 2.98 15.52
CA GLN A 183 13.51 2.68 15.48
C GLN A 183 13.67 1.16 15.58
N ALA A 184 13.99 0.53 14.46
CA ALA A 184 14.32 -0.90 14.38
C ALA A 184 15.43 -1.09 13.35
N ASP A 185 16.58 -1.62 13.80
CA ASP A 185 17.79 -1.81 12.98
C ASP A 185 18.10 -3.28 12.69
N GLY A 186 17.22 -4.18 13.06
CA GLY A 186 17.38 -5.64 12.95
C GLY A 186 18.00 -6.28 14.17
N THR A 187 18.82 -5.58 14.94
CA THR A 187 19.44 -6.07 16.19
C THR A 187 18.84 -5.47 17.45
N SER A 188 18.09 -4.40 17.27
CA SER A 188 17.35 -3.71 18.32
C SER A 188 16.10 -3.02 17.77
N PHE A 189 15.13 -2.76 18.65
CA PHE A 189 14.02 -1.87 18.39
C PHE A 189 13.50 -1.24 19.68
N THR A 190 12.71 -0.17 19.54
CA THR A 190 12.01 0.44 20.67
C THR A 190 10.53 0.12 20.57
N ALA A 191 10.06 -0.86 21.37
CA ALA A 191 8.64 -1.17 21.50
C ALA A 191 7.89 0.07 22.02
N LYS A 192 6.71 0.34 21.46
CA LYS A 192 5.93 1.55 21.69
C LYS A 192 4.45 1.23 21.82
N TRP A 193 3.77 1.82 22.79
CA TRP A 193 2.33 1.68 22.97
C TRP A 193 1.71 2.88 23.68
N GLY A 194 0.41 3.08 23.46
CA GLY A 194 -0.38 4.11 24.12
C GLY A 194 -0.66 3.77 25.59
N LYS A 195 -0.79 4.81 26.42
CA LYS A 195 -1.20 4.65 27.82
C LYS A 195 -2.60 4.02 27.90
N ALA A 196 -2.73 2.96 28.70
CA ALA A 196 -3.99 2.29 28.96
C ALA A 196 -4.65 2.83 30.25
N ALA A 197 -5.97 2.91 30.28
CA ALA A 197 -6.73 3.32 31.45
C ALA A 197 -6.48 2.36 32.62
N ALA A 198 -6.36 2.88 33.84
CA ALA A 198 -6.06 2.14 35.06
C ALA A 198 -4.70 1.42 35.11
N ALA A 199 -3.87 1.49 34.08
CA ALA A 199 -2.57 0.81 34.07
C ALA A 199 -1.62 1.40 35.14
N SER A 200 -1.07 0.53 35.99
CA SER A 200 0.03 0.85 36.91
C SER A 200 1.37 0.30 36.41
N VAL A 201 1.33 -0.82 35.69
CA VAL A 201 2.47 -1.52 35.11
C VAL A 201 2.04 -2.09 33.76
N TYR A 202 2.96 -2.20 32.81
CA TYR A 202 2.78 -2.90 31.56
C TYR A 202 3.64 -4.17 31.55
N LEU A 203 3.12 -5.22 30.92
CA LEU A 203 3.79 -6.51 30.74
C LEU A 203 4.07 -6.68 29.26
N LEU A 204 5.34 -6.62 28.89
CA LEU A 204 5.81 -6.69 27.51
C LEU A 204 6.27 -8.11 27.19
N ASP A 205 5.72 -8.67 26.11
CA ASP A 205 6.20 -9.88 25.46
C ASP A 205 6.89 -9.54 24.15
N VAL A 206 8.09 -10.10 23.93
CA VAL A 206 8.83 -10.04 22.67
C VAL A 206 9.25 -11.46 22.29
N TYR A 207 8.95 -11.87 21.07
CA TYR A 207 9.19 -13.24 20.62
C TYR A 207 9.38 -13.34 19.11
N SER A 208 9.98 -14.42 18.67
CA SER A 208 9.90 -14.93 17.29
C SER A 208 8.90 -16.08 17.22
N LYS A 209 8.49 -16.43 16.01
CA LYS A 209 7.59 -17.59 15.76
C LYS A 209 8.37 -18.72 15.09
N ALA A 210 8.21 -19.93 15.61
CA ALA A 210 8.63 -21.15 14.94
C ALA A 210 7.70 -21.48 13.76
N GLU A 211 8.09 -22.40 12.88
CA GLU A 211 7.28 -22.83 11.72
C GLU A 211 5.89 -23.38 12.11
N ASN A 212 5.77 -24.00 13.28
CA ASN A 212 4.49 -24.48 13.83
C ASN A 212 3.67 -23.38 14.52
N GLY A 213 4.15 -22.13 14.53
CA GLY A 213 3.48 -20.97 15.16
C GLY A 213 3.80 -20.77 16.64
N ASP A 214 4.59 -21.64 17.28
CA ASP A 214 4.98 -21.50 18.68
C ASP A 214 5.85 -20.25 18.90
N LYS A 215 5.65 -19.59 20.05
CA LYS A 215 6.36 -18.37 20.43
C LYS A 215 7.69 -18.73 21.13
N ASN A 216 8.80 -18.25 20.56
CA ASN A 216 10.11 -18.29 21.18
C ASN A 216 10.38 -16.91 21.83
N TYR A 217 10.19 -16.82 23.14
CA TYR A 217 10.27 -15.55 23.86
C TYR A 217 11.71 -15.06 24.04
N VAL A 218 11.92 -13.78 23.72
CA VAL A 218 13.10 -13.00 24.10
C VAL A 218 12.82 -12.28 25.41
N LEU A 219 11.64 -11.68 25.53
CA LEU A 219 11.09 -11.13 26.76
C LEU A 219 9.70 -11.74 26.97
N HIS A 220 9.40 -12.11 28.21
CA HIS A 220 8.09 -12.61 28.61
C HIS A 220 7.64 -11.94 29.90
N ASP A 221 6.51 -11.25 29.86
CA ASP A 221 5.95 -10.48 30.99
C ASP A 221 6.96 -9.46 31.59
N GLU A 222 7.83 -8.88 30.75
CA GLU A 222 8.78 -7.85 31.18
C GLU A 222 8.04 -6.63 31.71
N GLU A 223 8.24 -6.29 32.99
CA GLU A 223 7.56 -5.19 33.63
C GLU A 223 8.12 -3.83 33.18
N VAL A 224 7.24 -2.99 32.62
CA VAL A 224 7.56 -1.62 32.21
C VAL A 224 6.64 -0.65 32.94
N LYS A 225 7.22 0.37 33.57
CA LYS A 225 6.47 1.43 34.27
C LYS A 225 6.51 2.72 33.45
N SER A 226 5.44 3.49 33.52
CA SER A 226 5.41 4.85 33.00
C SER A 226 6.42 5.70 33.77
N SER A 227 7.22 6.50 33.06
CA SER A 227 8.20 7.42 33.69
C SER A 227 7.53 8.65 34.29
N SER A 228 6.30 8.98 33.87
CA SER A 228 5.54 10.17 34.31
C SER A 228 4.03 9.93 34.18
N ALA A 229 3.25 10.56 35.05
CA ALA A 229 1.78 10.57 34.97
C ALA A 229 1.25 11.22 33.67
N TYR A 230 2.03 12.12 33.08
CA TYR A 230 1.68 12.85 31.86
C TYR A 230 2.13 12.15 30.58
N GLN A 231 2.86 11.04 30.70
CA GLN A 231 3.32 10.27 29.55
C GLN A 231 2.12 9.59 28.86
N THR A 232 1.87 9.93 27.63
CA THR A 232 0.78 9.33 26.80
C THR A 232 1.25 8.11 26.01
N THR A 233 2.55 8.03 25.72
CA THR A 233 3.18 6.94 24.99
C THR A 233 4.26 6.30 25.84
N ILE A 234 4.20 4.99 26.02
CA ILE A 234 5.16 4.20 26.78
C ILE A 234 6.12 3.55 25.78
N THR A 235 7.39 3.47 26.14
CA THR A 235 8.43 2.87 25.28
C THR A 235 9.36 1.97 26.09
N ARG A 236 9.86 0.91 25.43
CA ARG A 236 10.89 0.01 25.98
C ARG A 236 11.88 -0.38 24.88
N LYS A 237 13.15 -0.05 25.05
CA LYS A 237 14.20 -0.49 24.12
C LYS A 237 14.49 -1.98 24.33
N VAL A 238 14.50 -2.75 23.25
CA VAL A 238 14.83 -4.16 23.17
C VAL A 238 16.11 -4.28 22.35
N THR A 239 17.10 -5.04 22.82
CA THR A 239 18.43 -5.18 22.18
C THR A 239 18.88 -6.63 22.21
N GLY A 240 19.93 -6.96 21.47
CA GLY A 240 20.50 -8.31 21.42
C GLY A 240 19.71 -9.27 20.56
N LEU A 241 19.03 -8.75 19.55
CA LEU A 241 18.25 -9.52 18.60
C LEU A 241 19.13 -10.03 17.45
N ASP A 242 18.71 -11.12 16.80
CA ASP A 242 19.30 -11.62 15.56
C ASP A 242 18.70 -10.87 14.36
N ALA A 243 19.56 -10.26 13.55
CA ALA A 243 19.16 -9.44 12.40
C ALA A 243 18.38 -10.23 11.32
N ASN A 244 18.51 -11.57 11.27
CA ASN A 244 17.84 -12.43 10.30
C ASN A 244 16.55 -13.05 10.83
N THR A 245 16.14 -12.70 12.06
CA THR A 245 14.95 -13.25 12.71
C THR A 245 13.84 -12.21 12.75
N THR A 246 12.63 -12.59 12.31
CA THR A 246 11.44 -11.76 12.44
C THR A 246 10.93 -11.80 13.88
N TYR A 247 10.80 -10.64 14.48
CA TYR A 247 10.29 -10.49 15.84
C TYR A 247 8.89 -9.90 15.86
N TYR A 248 8.17 -10.22 16.93
CA TYR A 248 6.85 -9.71 17.23
C TYR A 248 6.83 -9.24 18.68
N PHE A 249 5.93 -8.31 18.99
CA PHE A 249 5.65 -7.96 20.38
C PHE A 249 4.17 -7.73 20.63
N GLN A 250 3.78 -7.96 21.85
CA GLN A 250 2.47 -7.67 22.43
C GLN A 250 2.67 -7.12 23.83
N VAL A 251 1.69 -6.36 24.31
CA VAL A 251 1.75 -5.78 25.64
C VAL A 251 0.40 -5.91 26.36
N ARG A 252 0.43 -6.17 27.67
CA ARG A 252 -0.73 -6.13 28.57
C ARG A 252 -0.55 -5.03 29.58
N ALA A 253 -1.64 -4.51 30.12
CA ALA A 253 -1.61 -3.61 31.26
C ALA A 253 -2.02 -4.36 32.53
N ARG A 254 -1.44 -3.99 33.68
CA ARG A 254 -1.84 -4.45 35.00
C ARG A 254 -2.20 -3.24 35.87
N ASN A 255 -3.37 -3.27 36.50
CA ASN A 255 -3.80 -2.21 37.41
C ASN A 255 -3.19 -2.37 38.81
N ALA A 256 -3.45 -1.42 39.72
CA ALA A 256 -2.94 -1.45 41.08
C ALA A 256 -3.50 -2.61 41.93
N ASN A 257 -4.62 -3.19 41.54
CA ASN A 257 -5.26 -4.33 42.22
C ASN A 257 -4.75 -5.69 41.67
N GLY A 258 -3.80 -5.68 40.71
CA GLY A 258 -3.22 -6.89 40.15
C GLY A 258 -4.00 -7.45 38.96
N VAL A 259 -5.11 -6.86 38.54
CA VAL A 259 -5.89 -7.30 37.38
C VAL A 259 -5.12 -6.98 36.10
N VAL A 260 -5.03 -7.97 35.21
CA VAL A 260 -4.28 -7.89 33.94
C VAL A 260 -5.28 -7.80 32.79
N SER A 261 -5.03 -6.91 31.83
CA SER A 261 -5.81 -6.78 30.60
C SER A 261 -5.55 -7.94 29.63
N ASP A 262 -6.37 -8.03 28.59
CA ASP A 262 -6.03 -8.79 27.40
C ASP A 262 -4.77 -8.22 26.73
N TYR A 263 -4.19 -9.01 25.80
CA TYR A 263 -3.08 -8.56 24.98
C TYR A 263 -3.49 -7.45 24.02
N SER A 264 -2.57 -6.55 23.77
CA SER A 264 -2.63 -5.64 22.63
C SER A 264 -2.68 -6.43 21.31
N LYS A 265 -2.97 -5.73 20.22
CA LYS A 265 -2.66 -6.25 18.89
C LYS A 265 -1.19 -6.70 18.83
N GLU A 266 -0.94 -7.83 18.17
CA GLU A 266 0.40 -8.27 17.84
C GLU A 266 1.02 -7.34 16.80
N ILE A 267 2.22 -6.86 17.08
CA ILE A 267 3.00 -6.04 16.16
C ILE A 267 4.17 -6.85 15.62
N LYS A 268 4.21 -7.07 14.31
CA LYS A 268 5.39 -7.54 13.61
C LYS A 268 6.38 -6.38 13.53
N VAL A 269 7.60 -6.56 14.06
CA VAL A 269 8.64 -5.53 14.01
C VAL A 269 9.20 -5.43 12.60
N ILE A 270 9.00 -4.28 11.97
CA ILE A 270 9.54 -3.96 10.65
C ILE A 270 10.82 -3.15 10.83
N LYS A 271 11.89 -3.54 10.12
CA LYS A 271 13.14 -2.77 10.09
C LYS A 271 12.89 -1.40 9.46
N VAL A 272 13.33 -0.35 10.13
CA VAL A 272 13.25 1.01 9.58
C VAL A 272 14.40 1.18 8.60
N LEU A 273 14.08 1.35 7.33
CA LEU A 273 15.03 1.56 6.24
C LEU A 273 14.99 3.03 5.82
N GLU A 274 16.14 3.67 5.73
CA GLU A 274 16.27 5.00 5.12
C GLU A 274 16.36 4.90 3.59
N SER A 275 16.88 3.79 3.10
CA SER A 275 16.99 3.47 1.67
C SER A 275 17.11 1.95 1.49
N ILE A 276 16.83 1.48 0.27
CA ILE A 276 17.07 0.10 -0.16
C ILE A 276 18.04 0.10 -1.35
N ALA A 277 18.94 -0.87 -1.39
CA ALA A 277 19.93 -0.96 -2.47
C ALA A 277 19.25 -1.23 -3.82
N ALA A 278 19.80 -0.64 -4.89
CA ALA A 278 19.37 -0.98 -6.24
C ALA A 278 19.75 -2.43 -6.58
N PRO A 279 18.88 -3.19 -7.25
CA PRO A 279 19.26 -4.48 -7.81
C PRO A 279 20.29 -4.27 -8.92
N LYS A 280 21.07 -5.30 -9.21
CA LYS A 280 21.93 -5.32 -10.41
C LYS A 280 21.21 -6.11 -11.49
N ALA A 281 20.79 -5.43 -12.56
CA ALA A 281 20.22 -6.12 -13.71
C ALA A 281 21.28 -6.94 -14.44
N LEU A 282 20.92 -8.16 -14.83
CA LEU A 282 21.74 -9.17 -15.49
C LEU A 282 21.35 -9.27 -16.97
N PRO A 283 22.17 -9.86 -17.85
CA PRO A 283 21.78 -10.06 -19.24
C PRO A 283 20.45 -10.81 -19.39
N ALA A 284 19.65 -10.41 -20.39
CA ALA A 284 18.40 -11.08 -20.72
C ALA A 284 18.65 -12.53 -21.18
N THR A 285 17.71 -13.42 -20.84
CA THR A 285 17.71 -14.83 -21.30
C THR A 285 16.45 -15.12 -22.12
N ASP A 286 16.41 -16.30 -22.75
CA ASP A 286 15.26 -16.77 -23.56
C ASP A 286 14.79 -15.75 -24.61
N VAL A 287 15.77 -15.05 -25.21
CA VAL A 287 15.49 -13.98 -26.17
C VAL A 287 15.01 -14.58 -27.48
N THR A 288 13.78 -14.25 -27.86
CA THR A 288 13.13 -14.63 -29.12
C THR A 288 12.87 -13.39 -29.98
N ALA A 289 12.21 -13.55 -31.11
CA ALA A 289 11.77 -12.42 -31.94
C ALA A 289 10.72 -11.53 -31.26
N THR A 290 9.96 -12.09 -30.29
CA THR A 290 8.76 -11.46 -29.72
C THR A 290 8.76 -11.39 -28.20
N SER A 291 9.77 -11.93 -27.51
CA SER A 291 9.83 -11.95 -26.05
C SER A 291 11.24 -12.18 -25.52
N PHE A 292 11.46 -11.88 -24.24
CA PHE A 292 12.68 -12.21 -23.51
C PHE A 292 12.40 -12.29 -22.00
N THR A 293 13.31 -12.91 -21.25
CA THR A 293 13.29 -12.91 -19.79
C THR A 293 14.30 -11.89 -19.26
N ALA A 294 13.83 -10.88 -18.55
CA ALA A 294 14.64 -9.94 -17.78
C ALA A 294 15.08 -10.60 -16.47
N ASN A 295 16.33 -10.36 -16.04
CA ASN A 295 16.91 -10.97 -14.83
C ASN A 295 17.66 -9.92 -14.01
N TRP A 296 17.74 -10.12 -12.68
CA TRP A 296 18.50 -9.29 -11.75
C TRP A 296 19.00 -10.05 -10.54
N GLU A 297 19.94 -9.47 -9.82
CA GLU A 297 20.44 -10.02 -8.56
C GLU A 297 19.47 -9.68 -7.41
N ALA A 298 19.30 -10.60 -6.45
CA ALA A 298 18.48 -10.37 -5.28
C ALA A 298 19.08 -9.29 -4.37
N VAL A 299 18.21 -8.47 -3.79
CA VAL A 299 18.54 -7.45 -2.81
C VAL A 299 18.04 -7.88 -1.43
N ALA A 300 18.85 -7.72 -0.40
CA ALA A 300 18.62 -8.29 0.93
C ALA A 300 17.28 -7.88 1.56
N GLU A 301 16.89 -6.62 1.56
CA GLU A 301 15.66 -6.14 2.18
C GLU A 301 14.47 -6.06 1.21
N ALA A 302 14.65 -6.52 -0.05
CA ALA A 302 13.57 -6.52 -1.03
C ALA A 302 12.54 -7.61 -0.72
N LYS A 303 11.26 -7.26 -0.76
CA LYS A 303 10.12 -8.19 -0.72
C LYS A 303 9.63 -8.53 -2.11
N SER A 304 9.75 -7.60 -3.01
CA SER A 304 9.38 -7.74 -4.41
C SER A 304 10.21 -6.79 -5.26
N TYR A 305 9.99 -6.85 -6.57
CA TYR A 305 10.66 -5.98 -7.54
C TYR A 305 9.64 -5.43 -8.51
N ASN A 306 9.95 -4.24 -9.04
CA ASN A 306 9.32 -3.72 -10.24
C ASN A 306 10.33 -3.79 -11.38
N ALA A 307 9.89 -4.16 -12.57
CA ALA A 307 10.74 -4.19 -13.75
C ALA A 307 10.08 -3.40 -14.87
N SER A 308 10.84 -2.47 -15.47
CA SER A 308 10.34 -1.58 -16.52
C SER A 308 11.08 -1.83 -17.82
N LEU A 309 10.31 -2.04 -18.88
CA LEU A 309 10.79 -2.19 -20.25
C LEU A 309 10.66 -0.86 -20.99
N TYR A 310 11.75 -0.43 -21.60
CA TYR A 310 11.81 0.76 -22.44
C TYR A 310 12.16 0.40 -23.88
N CYS A 311 11.65 1.20 -24.81
CA CYS A 311 11.95 1.10 -26.22
C CYS A 311 12.43 2.45 -26.76
N THR A 312 13.63 2.50 -27.31
CA THR A 312 14.12 3.62 -28.10
C THR A 312 13.79 3.35 -29.58
N LYS A 313 13.02 4.26 -30.18
CA LYS A 313 12.59 4.21 -31.59
C LYS A 313 13.25 5.32 -32.38
N THR A 314 13.71 5.02 -33.58
CA THR A 314 14.19 6.02 -34.55
C THR A 314 13.08 6.28 -35.57
N LEU A 315 12.73 7.55 -35.75
CA LEU A 315 11.64 7.97 -36.63
C LEU A 315 12.10 7.87 -38.11
N ALA A 316 11.25 7.26 -38.93
CA ALA A 316 11.43 7.22 -40.37
C ALA A 316 10.97 8.51 -41.08
N GLU A 317 10.04 9.23 -40.51
CA GLU A 317 9.43 10.48 -40.97
C GLU A 317 9.12 11.40 -39.81
N ASP A 318 8.83 12.68 -40.06
CA ASP A 318 8.45 13.64 -39.03
C ASP A 318 7.18 13.19 -38.31
N ALA A 319 7.19 13.19 -36.98
CA ALA A 319 6.05 12.73 -36.20
C ALA A 319 5.88 13.52 -34.89
N THR A 320 4.64 13.58 -34.41
CA THR A 320 4.36 14.00 -33.04
C THR A 320 4.38 12.76 -32.13
N VAL A 321 5.21 12.79 -31.13
CA VAL A 321 5.42 11.70 -30.19
C VAL A 321 4.93 12.13 -28.82
N ASN A 322 4.04 11.35 -28.21
CA ASN A 322 3.69 11.51 -26.79
C ASN A 322 4.81 10.94 -25.93
N VAL A 323 5.45 11.81 -25.14
CA VAL A 323 6.48 11.42 -24.16
C VAL A 323 5.83 10.73 -22.97
N ILE A 324 4.67 11.24 -22.53
CA ILE A 324 3.82 10.63 -21.49
C ILE A 324 2.36 10.94 -21.76
N THR A 325 1.48 10.02 -21.36
CA THR A 325 0.03 10.20 -21.34
C THR A 325 -0.53 9.69 -20.03
N GLU A 326 -1.56 10.38 -19.50
CA GLU A 326 -2.30 9.95 -18.32
C GLU A 326 -3.78 10.26 -18.52
N ASP A 327 -4.64 9.28 -18.27
CA ASP A 327 -6.10 9.37 -18.46
C ASP A 327 -6.89 9.21 -17.14
N PHE A 328 -6.19 9.07 -16.02
CA PHE A 328 -6.76 8.89 -14.69
C PHE A 328 -7.83 7.80 -14.57
N SER A 329 -7.89 6.85 -15.50
CA SER A 329 -8.86 5.75 -15.54
C SER A 329 -8.81 4.83 -14.33
N LYS A 330 -7.68 4.82 -13.60
CA LYS A 330 -7.53 4.09 -12.33
C LYS A 330 -8.27 4.75 -11.16
N ILE A 331 -8.70 6.00 -11.29
CA ILE A 331 -9.55 6.67 -10.31
C ILE A 331 -11.00 6.20 -10.52
N THR A 332 -11.51 5.35 -9.63
CA THR A 332 -12.86 4.75 -9.76
C THR A 332 -13.87 5.24 -8.73
N ALA A 333 -13.44 6.08 -7.79
CA ALA A 333 -14.27 6.64 -6.72
C ALA A 333 -14.77 8.05 -7.06
N GLY A 334 -15.86 8.49 -6.42
CA GLY A 334 -16.46 9.80 -6.65
C GLY A 334 -17.23 9.93 -7.97
N SER A 335 -17.59 11.16 -8.34
CA SER A 335 -18.17 11.55 -9.63
C SER A 335 -17.98 13.05 -9.88
N LEU A 336 -18.29 13.52 -11.10
CA LEU A 336 -18.25 14.96 -11.43
C LEU A 336 -19.28 15.80 -10.63
N GLU A 337 -20.41 15.19 -10.24
CA GLU A 337 -21.43 15.83 -9.41
C GLU A 337 -21.04 15.82 -7.93
N SER A 338 -20.42 14.72 -7.48
CA SER A 338 -20.04 14.48 -6.08
C SER A 338 -18.65 13.88 -6.01
N ILE A 339 -17.65 14.73 -5.86
CA ILE A 339 -16.26 14.26 -5.65
C ILE A 339 -16.16 13.52 -4.31
N GLU A 340 -15.27 12.54 -4.25
CA GLU A 340 -14.95 11.85 -3.01
C GLU A 340 -13.58 12.33 -2.50
N PHE A 341 -13.55 12.80 -1.24
CA PHE A 341 -12.34 13.17 -0.55
C PHE A 341 -11.70 11.94 0.08
N GLY A 342 -10.40 11.93 0.24
CA GLY A 342 -9.64 10.81 0.79
C GLY A 342 -8.37 10.52 -0.01
N LEU A 343 -8.25 11.12 -1.20
CA LEU A 343 -6.99 11.19 -1.91
C LEU A 343 -6.10 12.22 -1.21
N LEU A 344 -4.97 11.77 -0.68
CA LEU A 344 -4.02 12.62 0.01
C LEU A 344 -3.09 13.33 -0.97
N SER A 345 -2.60 14.51 -0.60
CA SER A 345 -1.51 15.17 -1.32
C SER A 345 -0.27 14.27 -1.30
N GLY A 346 0.35 14.08 -2.45
CA GLY A 346 1.49 13.17 -2.58
C GLY A 346 1.58 12.55 -3.98
N TYR A 347 2.30 11.44 -4.08
CA TYR A 347 2.44 10.68 -5.33
C TYR A 347 1.17 9.87 -5.64
N LEU A 348 0.78 9.89 -6.93
CA LEU A 348 -0.42 9.22 -7.45
C LEU A 348 -0.15 7.81 -8.02
N ASN A 349 0.90 7.14 -7.61
CA ASN A 349 1.36 5.90 -8.25
C ASN A 349 0.28 4.81 -8.38
N ASP A 350 -0.61 4.71 -7.40
CA ASP A 350 -1.73 3.74 -7.42
C ASP A 350 -2.89 4.17 -8.34
N TYR A 351 -2.91 5.42 -8.79
CA TYR A 351 -4.01 6.06 -9.52
C TYR A 351 -3.65 6.51 -10.93
N THR A 352 -2.39 6.33 -11.34
CA THR A 352 -1.88 6.73 -12.65
C THR A 352 -1.28 5.55 -13.40
N ASN A 353 -1.30 5.62 -14.73
CA ASN A 353 -0.76 4.58 -15.61
C ASN A 353 0.78 4.51 -15.53
N THR A 354 1.40 5.68 -15.30
CA THR A 354 2.85 5.80 -15.11
C THR A 354 3.11 6.34 -13.70
N PRO A 355 4.06 5.78 -12.93
CA PRO A 355 4.39 6.30 -11.61
C PRO A 355 5.09 7.67 -11.68
N GLY A 356 5.14 8.37 -10.54
CA GLY A 356 5.85 9.63 -10.40
C GLY A 356 5.00 10.90 -10.55
N TRP A 357 3.71 10.78 -10.89
CA TRP A 357 2.79 11.91 -10.82
C TRP A 357 2.60 12.33 -9.35
N TYR A 358 2.62 13.64 -9.11
CA TYR A 358 2.43 14.22 -7.77
C TYR A 358 1.27 15.21 -7.76
N THR A 359 0.56 15.31 -6.65
CA THR A 359 -0.59 16.21 -6.52
C THR A 359 -0.68 16.88 -5.14
N GLU A 360 -1.34 18.03 -5.11
CA GLU A 360 -1.76 18.70 -3.87
C GLU A 360 -3.25 19.08 -3.95
N ASN A 361 -3.95 18.92 -2.83
CA ASN A 361 -5.38 19.14 -2.70
C ASN A 361 -6.23 18.38 -3.74
N PRO A 362 -5.98 17.07 -3.95
CA PRO A 362 -6.72 16.25 -4.89
C PRO A 362 -8.05 15.74 -4.31
N ALA A 363 -8.91 15.26 -5.22
CA ALA A 363 -10.09 14.46 -4.90
C ALA A 363 -10.38 13.48 -6.03
N PHE A 364 -11.16 12.45 -5.73
CA PHE A 364 -11.61 11.45 -6.71
C PHE A 364 -12.86 11.90 -7.46
N ALA A 365 -12.92 11.65 -8.76
CA ALA A 365 -14.07 11.98 -9.59
C ALA A 365 -14.36 10.94 -10.70
N ASN A 366 -14.12 9.66 -10.44
CA ASN A 366 -14.40 8.50 -11.31
C ASN A 366 -13.96 8.71 -12.77
N GLY A 367 -12.70 8.39 -13.05
CA GLY A 367 -12.05 8.60 -14.35
C GLY A 367 -11.45 10.00 -14.53
N TYR A 368 -11.51 10.85 -13.51
CA TYR A 368 -10.96 12.21 -13.53
C TYR A 368 -10.15 12.49 -12.27
N LEU A 369 -9.07 13.24 -12.40
CA LEU A 369 -8.44 13.87 -11.25
C LEU A 369 -9.15 15.20 -10.97
N ALA A 370 -9.65 15.38 -9.77
CA ALA A 370 -10.18 16.66 -9.33
C ALA A 370 -9.16 17.38 -8.44
N LEU A 371 -8.87 18.65 -8.72
CA LEU A 371 -8.15 19.55 -7.82
C LEU A 371 -9.18 20.41 -7.09
N SER A 372 -9.23 20.27 -5.76
CA SER A 372 -10.27 20.92 -4.92
C SER A 372 -9.63 21.70 -3.78
N PRO A 373 -9.05 22.87 -4.04
CA PRO A 373 -8.38 23.66 -3.02
C PRO A 373 -9.39 24.26 -2.03
N PHE A 374 -9.27 23.88 -0.74
CA PHE A 374 -9.98 24.54 0.36
C PHE A 374 -9.21 25.75 0.90
N SER A 375 -7.87 25.68 0.82
CA SER A 375 -6.95 26.77 1.13
C SER A 375 -5.69 26.60 0.29
N GLY A 376 -5.19 27.67 -0.32
CA GLY A 376 -4.04 27.58 -1.23
C GLY A 376 -4.45 27.16 -2.64
N ASN A 377 -3.57 26.46 -3.33
CA ASN A 377 -3.76 26.00 -4.70
C ASN A 377 -3.93 24.49 -4.74
N GLY A 378 -4.70 23.99 -5.72
CA GLY A 378 -4.62 22.61 -6.18
C GLY A 378 -3.51 22.50 -7.22
N LEU A 379 -2.80 21.38 -7.24
CA LEU A 379 -1.64 21.15 -8.11
C LEU A 379 -1.61 19.70 -8.59
N VAL A 380 -1.26 19.52 -9.86
CA VAL A 380 -0.77 18.24 -10.37
C VAL A 380 0.54 18.46 -11.12
N ARG A 381 1.52 17.56 -10.91
CA ARG A 381 2.85 17.62 -11.49
C ARG A 381 3.15 16.32 -12.23
N THR A 382 3.70 16.43 -13.44
CA THR A 382 4.18 15.26 -14.20
C THR A 382 5.37 14.60 -13.51
N PRO A 383 5.67 13.33 -13.80
CA PRO A 383 7.00 12.78 -13.56
C PRO A 383 8.08 13.62 -14.21
N ALA A 384 9.35 13.41 -13.85
CA ALA A 384 10.48 13.96 -14.58
C ALA A 384 10.54 13.32 -15.97
N LEU A 385 10.67 14.15 -17.00
CA LEU A 385 10.61 13.77 -18.43
C LEU A 385 11.86 14.26 -19.16
N ASP A 386 12.37 13.43 -20.09
CA ASP A 386 13.38 13.90 -21.06
C ASP A 386 12.68 14.66 -22.19
N LEU A 387 12.72 15.98 -22.10
CA LEU A 387 12.16 16.92 -23.08
C LEU A 387 13.24 17.67 -23.86
N ALA A 388 14.48 17.18 -23.87
CA ALA A 388 15.59 17.85 -24.54
C ALA A 388 15.57 17.72 -26.09
N LEU A 389 14.79 16.76 -26.62
CA LEU A 389 14.60 16.63 -28.07
C LEU A 389 13.86 17.85 -28.65
N ALA A 390 13.87 18.00 -29.96
CA ALA A 390 13.27 19.16 -30.65
C ALA A 390 13.76 20.51 -30.09
N ASN A 391 15.03 20.61 -29.67
CA ASN A 391 15.61 21.79 -29.00
C ASN A 391 14.82 22.26 -27.78
N GLY A 392 14.21 21.34 -27.03
CA GLY A 392 13.41 21.64 -25.85
C GLY A 392 11.97 22.10 -26.14
N ALA A 393 11.53 22.04 -27.39
CA ALA A 393 10.15 22.38 -27.75
C ALA A 393 9.22 21.20 -27.48
N PHE A 394 8.10 21.45 -26.79
CA PHE A 394 7.07 20.45 -26.52
C PHE A 394 5.72 21.11 -26.27
N SER A 395 4.65 20.34 -26.27
CA SER A 395 3.30 20.76 -25.90
C SER A 395 2.74 19.91 -24.76
N VAL A 396 1.97 20.55 -23.87
CA VAL A 396 1.07 19.89 -22.92
C VAL A 396 -0.32 19.97 -23.49
N ASN A 397 -0.90 18.83 -23.85
CA ASN A 397 -2.26 18.71 -24.31
C ASN A 397 -3.09 18.17 -23.15
N ILE A 398 -4.14 18.89 -22.77
CA ILE A 398 -4.93 18.58 -21.57
C ILE A 398 -6.40 18.83 -21.83
N ASN A 399 -7.24 17.88 -21.44
CA ASN A 399 -8.69 18.06 -21.41
C ASN A 399 -9.11 18.35 -19.96
N MET A 400 -9.73 19.51 -19.73
CA MET A 400 -10.09 19.94 -18.39
C MET A 400 -11.30 20.86 -18.37
N ALA A 401 -11.96 20.93 -17.20
CA ALA A 401 -13.09 21.82 -16.95
C ALA A 401 -13.07 22.31 -15.50
N GLU A 402 -13.50 23.56 -15.27
CA GLU A 402 -13.86 24.00 -13.93
C GLU A 402 -15.34 23.72 -13.67
N GLY A 403 -15.66 23.17 -12.49
CA GLY A 403 -17.02 22.87 -12.16
C GLY A 403 -17.31 22.66 -10.67
N ALA A 404 -18.58 22.60 -10.34
CA ALA A 404 -19.10 22.20 -9.03
C ALA A 404 -20.53 21.69 -9.17
N TYR A 405 -20.85 20.55 -8.54
CA TYR A 405 -22.20 19.97 -8.51
C TYR A 405 -22.86 19.82 -9.89
N GLY A 406 -22.10 19.28 -10.87
CA GLY A 406 -22.57 19.09 -12.24
C GLY A 406 -22.74 20.36 -13.08
N ARG A 407 -22.26 21.51 -12.60
CA ARG A 407 -22.25 22.77 -13.34
C ARG A 407 -20.83 23.17 -13.71
N TYR A 408 -20.65 23.71 -14.91
CA TYR A 408 -19.34 24.14 -15.41
C TYR A 408 -19.29 25.65 -15.56
N TYR A 409 -18.11 26.19 -15.33
CA TYR A 409 -17.83 27.62 -15.31
C TYR A 409 -16.75 27.98 -16.32
N ALA A 410 -16.58 29.28 -16.59
CA ALA A 410 -15.58 29.82 -17.50
C ALA A 410 -14.87 31.04 -16.87
N GLY A 411 -13.72 31.40 -17.43
CA GLY A 411 -12.99 32.62 -17.08
C GLY A 411 -11.91 32.44 -16.02
N TYR A 412 -11.82 31.29 -15.37
CA TYR A 412 -10.74 31.00 -14.43
C TYR A 412 -9.44 30.66 -15.14
N LYS A 413 -8.32 30.91 -14.46
CA LYS A 413 -6.98 30.70 -15.00
C LYS A 413 -6.32 29.48 -14.39
N VAL A 414 -5.72 28.66 -15.26
CA VAL A 414 -4.83 27.56 -14.88
C VAL A 414 -3.43 27.93 -15.31
N THR A 415 -2.46 27.81 -14.40
CA THR A 415 -1.06 28.14 -14.65
C THR A 415 -0.25 26.86 -14.86
N PHE A 416 0.59 26.86 -15.88
CA PHE A 416 1.50 25.77 -16.22
C PHE A 416 2.93 26.27 -16.01
N ASN A 417 3.66 25.67 -15.10
CA ASN A 417 5.03 25.98 -14.76
C ASN A 417 5.96 24.86 -15.20
N LEU A 418 6.91 25.17 -16.07
CA LEU A 418 7.97 24.25 -16.45
C LEU A 418 9.17 24.44 -15.52
N TYR A 419 9.65 23.34 -14.95
CA TYR A 419 10.86 23.29 -14.13
C TYR A 419 11.95 22.43 -14.81
N ASP A 420 13.21 22.74 -14.51
CA ASP A 420 14.38 21.98 -14.93
C ASP A 420 14.99 21.30 -13.70
N GLY A 421 14.75 20.00 -13.59
CA GLY A 421 15.24 19.20 -12.46
C GLY A 421 14.87 19.77 -11.10
N ASN A 422 15.85 20.05 -10.25
CA ASN A 422 15.66 20.54 -8.89
C ASN A 422 15.63 22.06 -8.76
N THR A 423 15.30 22.80 -9.83
CA THR A 423 15.15 24.26 -9.71
C THR A 423 13.95 24.64 -8.87
N GLU A 424 14.11 25.60 -7.95
CA GLU A 424 13.02 26.10 -7.10
C GLU A 424 12.09 27.09 -7.83
N THR A 425 12.50 27.57 -8.99
CA THR A 425 11.73 28.53 -9.80
C THR A 425 11.48 27.98 -11.18
N PRO A 426 10.28 28.20 -11.77
CA PRO A 426 9.97 27.73 -13.10
C PRO A 426 10.84 28.45 -14.15
N VAL A 427 11.34 27.69 -15.11
CA VAL A 427 12.13 28.23 -16.26
C VAL A 427 11.24 28.81 -17.35
N GLU A 428 9.97 28.40 -17.37
CA GLU A 428 8.94 28.95 -18.26
C GLU A 428 7.56 28.81 -17.61
N THR A 429 6.70 29.83 -17.74
CA THR A 429 5.33 29.82 -17.20
C THR A 429 4.34 30.20 -18.29
N LYS A 430 3.24 29.48 -18.38
CA LYS A 430 2.12 29.75 -19.28
C LYS A 430 0.81 29.78 -18.48
N THR A 431 -0.21 30.44 -19.03
CA THR A 431 -1.53 30.52 -18.39
C THR A 431 -2.61 30.31 -19.44
N VAL A 432 -3.59 29.48 -19.10
CA VAL A 432 -4.79 29.24 -19.91
C VAL A 432 -6.00 29.79 -19.17
N THR A 433 -6.90 30.43 -19.89
CA THR A 433 -8.21 30.82 -19.38
C THR A 433 -9.25 29.79 -19.80
N LEU A 434 -9.97 29.21 -18.83
CA LEU A 434 -10.92 28.13 -19.06
C LEU A 434 -12.19 28.63 -19.75
N GLU A 435 -12.66 27.88 -20.73
CA GLU A 435 -13.99 27.96 -21.30
C GLU A 435 -14.98 27.10 -20.51
N GLN A 436 -16.28 27.27 -20.77
CA GLN A 436 -17.32 26.50 -20.09
C GLN A 436 -17.32 25.03 -20.57
N GLY A 437 -17.33 24.10 -19.62
CA GLY A 437 -17.30 22.65 -19.86
C GLY A 437 -15.91 22.11 -20.21
N PHE A 438 -15.84 20.82 -20.43
CA PHE A 438 -14.59 20.17 -20.82
C PHE A 438 -14.13 20.66 -22.19
N LYS A 439 -12.88 21.07 -22.26
CA LYS A 439 -12.21 21.55 -23.48
C LYS A 439 -10.79 21.02 -23.53
N ASP A 440 -10.32 20.81 -24.77
CA ASP A 440 -8.93 20.51 -25.05
C ASP A 440 -8.14 21.81 -25.12
N TYR A 441 -7.04 21.85 -24.37
CA TYR A 441 -6.09 22.95 -24.37
C TYR A 441 -4.71 22.42 -24.76
N THR A 442 -4.01 23.18 -25.60
CA THR A 442 -2.61 22.92 -25.97
C THR A 442 -1.75 24.06 -25.45
N VAL A 443 -0.77 23.74 -24.62
CA VAL A 443 0.16 24.71 -24.01
C VAL A 443 1.57 24.41 -24.51
N GLU A 444 2.14 25.32 -25.28
CA GLU A 444 3.47 25.13 -25.90
C GLU A 444 4.57 25.71 -25.02
N PHE A 445 5.68 24.97 -24.93
CA PHE A 445 6.91 25.30 -24.22
C PHE A 445 8.12 25.15 -25.15
N THR A 446 9.22 25.83 -24.78
CA THR A 446 10.44 25.86 -25.61
C THR A 446 11.74 25.60 -24.84
N LYS A 447 11.64 25.31 -23.53
CA LYS A 447 12.80 25.18 -22.65
C LYS A 447 12.88 23.83 -21.93
N GLY A 448 12.39 22.77 -22.57
CA GLY A 448 12.48 21.41 -22.05
C GLY A 448 13.93 20.92 -21.99
N THR A 449 14.26 20.17 -20.93
CA THR A 449 15.57 19.53 -20.69
C THR A 449 15.38 18.06 -20.38
N LYS A 450 16.43 17.33 -20.02
CA LYS A 450 16.36 15.90 -19.68
C LYS A 450 15.63 15.58 -18.36
N GLU A 451 15.57 16.54 -17.47
CA GLU A 451 15.02 16.39 -16.11
C GLU A 451 13.82 17.31 -15.91
N SER A 452 13.10 17.66 -16.97
CA SER A 452 11.99 18.59 -16.91
C SER A 452 10.73 17.97 -16.31
N TYR A 453 9.97 18.77 -15.55
CA TYR A 453 8.60 18.45 -15.17
C TYR A 453 7.70 19.68 -15.29
N VAL A 454 6.40 19.43 -15.48
CA VAL A 454 5.40 20.49 -15.58
C VAL A 454 4.45 20.42 -14.38
N GLU A 455 4.28 21.54 -13.67
CA GLU A 455 3.25 21.74 -12.67
C GLU A 455 2.07 22.46 -13.25
N ILE A 456 0.88 21.91 -13.07
CA ILE A 456 -0.40 22.50 -13.46
C ILE A 456 -1.08 22.96 -12.18
N VAL A 457 -1.21 24.28 -12.01
CA VAL A 457 -1.63 24.94 -10.77
C VAL A 457 -2.97 25.61 -10.97
N TYR A 458 -3.90 25.32 -10.06
CA TYR A 458 -5.24 25.88 -10.03
C TYR A 458 -5.54 26.50 -8.68
N GLY A 459 -5.87 27.80 -8.66
CA GLY A 459 -6.19 28.58 -7.46
C GLY A 459 -7.64 29.09 -7.39
N GLY A 460 -8.55 28.47 -8.14
CA GLY A 460 -9.97 28.85 -8.17
C GLY A 460 -10.76 28.39 -6.94
N ASN A 461 -11.99 28.89 -6.82
CA ASN A 461 -12.88 28.58 -5.68
C ASN A 461 -13.73 27.33 -5.90
N ASN A 462 -13.76 26.78 -7.12
CA ASN A 462 -14.47 25.55 -7.46
C ASN A 462 -13.47 24.39 -7.59
N LYS A 463 -13.80 23.39 -8.40
CA LYS A 463 -12.94 22.26 -8.66
C LYS A 463 -12.44 22.31 -10.10
N LEU A 464 -11.17 22.01 -10.31
CA LEU A 464 -10.65 21.72 -11.64
C LEU A 464 -10.71 20.21 -11.85
N PHE A 465 -11.49 19.76 -12.82
CA PHE A 465 -11.52 18.37 -13.28
C PHE A 465 -10.58 18.21 -14.47
N ILE A 466 -9.74 17.21 -14.42
CA ILE A 466 -8.78 16.86 -15.46
C ILE A 466 -9.11 15.43 -15.93
N ASP A 467 -9.45 15.29 -17.22
CA ASP A 467 -9.75 14.02 -17.88
C ASP A 467 -8.47 13.31 -18.32
N ASN A 468 -7.64 14.02 -19.06
CA ASN A 468 -6.38 13.48 -19.54
C ASN A 468 -5.31 14.56 -19.70
N ILE A 469 -4.06 14.11 -19.67
CA ILE A 469 -2.86 14.92 -19.92
C ILE A 469 -1.95 14.14 -20.87
N ALA A 470 -1.45 14.79 -21.93
CA ALA A 470 -0.41 14.27 -22.80
C ALA A 470 0.70 15.31 -22.98
N VAL A 471 1.95 14.94 -22.75
CA VAL A 471 3.11 15.77 -23.08
C VAL A 471 3.70 15.22 -24.37
N ALA A 472 3.79 16.08 -25.40
CA ALA A 472 4.17 15.66 -26.76
C ALA A 472 5.28 16.54 -27.35
N GLN A 473 6.13 15.93 -28.16
CA GLN A 473 7.18 16.61 -28.94
C GLN A 473 7.00 16.34 -30.45
N LYS A 474 7.24 17.35 -31.27
CA LYS A 474 7.31 17.21 -32.72
C LYS A 474 8.77 16.91 -33.08
N LEU A 475 9.03 15.68 -33.49
CA LEU A 475 10.37 15.18 -33.81
C LEU A 475 10.51 15.02 -35.31
N ALA A 476 11.72 15.28 -35.81
CA ALA A 476 12.05 15.13 -37.23
C ALA A 476 12.44 13.67 -37.56
N ALA A 477 12.36 13.33 -38.83
CA ALA A 477 12.89 12.07 -39.35
C ALA A 477 14.37 11.90 -38.98
N GLY A 478 14.73 10.70 -38.51
CA GLY A 478 16.08 10.37 -38.03
C GLY A 478 16.32 10.67 -36.55
N GLU A 479 15.46 11.41 -35.88
CA GLU A 479 15.52 11.55 -34.43
C GLU A 479 15.05 10.27 -33.71
N SER A 480 15.64 10.00 -32.54
CA SER A 480 15.28 8.85 -31.72
C SER A 480 14.69 9.33 -30.41
N TYR A 481 13.64 8.66 -29.94
CA TYR A 481 13.01 8.89 -28.65
C TYR A 481 12.85 7.59 -27.88
N THR A 482 12.85 7.69 -26.56
CA THR A 482 12.63 6.54 -25.67
C THR A 482 11.26 6.65 -25.01
N GLN A 483 10.53 5.54 -24.99
CA GLN A 483 9.25 5.42 -24.29
C GLN A 483 9.26 4.23 -23.34
N LEU A 484 8.55 4.34 -22.23
CA LEU A 484 8.18 3.21 -21.40
C LEU A 484 7.18 2.34 -22.15
N VAL A 485 7.45 1.05 -22.24
CA VAL A 485 6.58 0.06 -22.90
C VAL A 485 5.65 -0.59 -21.88
N GLU A 486 6.22 -1.10 -20.80
CA GLU A 486 5.50 -1.81 -19.75
C GLU A 486 6.29 -1.74 -18.45
N THR A 487 5.59 -1.65 -17.31
CA THR A 487 6.13 -1.93 -15.98
C THR A 487 5.40 -3.12 -15.38
N LYS A 488 6.13 -4.14 -14.95
CA LYS A 488 5.62 -5.25 -14.15
C LYS A 488 5.97 -4.99 -12.70
N GLU A 489 4.95 -4.96 -11.86
CA GLU A 489 5.08 -4.61 -10.44
C GLU A 489 4.95 -5.85 -9.55
N LYS A 490 5.46 -5.75 -8.32
CA LYS A 490 5.32 -6.76 -7.25
C LYS A 490 5.77 -8.16 -7.65
N ILE A 491 6.86 -8.24 -8.40
CA ILE A 491 7.49 -9.51 -8.81
C ILE A 491 8.19 -10.11 -7.60
N GLU A 492 7.76 -11.28 -7.13
CA GLU A 492 8.35 -11.96 -5.95
C GLU A 492 9.71 -12.61 -6.26
N GLY A 493 10.01 -12.86 -7.54
CA GLY A 493 11.26 -13.45 -7.99
C GLY A 493 12.27 -12.43 -8.51
N THR A 494 13.40 -12.92 -9.02
CA THR A 494 14.48 -12.11 -9.61
C THR A 494 14.47 -12.14 -11.15
N SER A 495 13.31 -12.40 -11.76
CA SER A 495 13.11 -12.41 -13.20
C SER A 495 11.65 -12.21 -13.60
N CYS A 496 11.42 -11.70 -14.79
CA CYS A 496 10.12 -11.69 -15.45
C CYS A 496 10.26 -11.71 -16.97
N THR A 497 9.21 -12.14 -17.68
CA THR A 497 9.21 -12.16 -19.13
C THR A 497 8.49 -10.93 -19.67
N PHE A 498 9.08 -10.26 -20.66
CA PHE A 498 8.46 -9.18 -21.41
C PHE A 498 8.18 -9.60 -22.85
N ASP A 499 7.06 -9.14 -23.39
CA ASP A 499 6.77 -9.20 -24.82
C ASP A 499 7.32 -7.95 -25.50
N ALA A 500 8.07 -8.13 -26.62
CA ALA A 500 8.69 -7.03 -27.34
C ALA A 500 8.97 -7.44 -28.80
N ASP A 501 8.75 -6.55 -29.75
CA ASP A 501 9.07 -6.76 -31.17
C ASP A 501 10.59 -6.58 -31.41
N LEU A 502 11.35 -7.58 -30.99
CA LEU A 502 12.82 -7.59 -31.09
C LEU A 502 13.32 -7.87 -32.52
N ALA A 503 12.44 -8.35 -33.40
CA ALA A 503 12.74 -8.57 -34.80
C ALA A 503 12.86 -7.23 -35.56
N ASN A 504 12.17 -6.20 -35.14
CA ASN A 504 12.20 -4.87 -35.73
C ASN A 504 13.47 -4.12 -35.29
N LYS A 505 14.41 -3.97 -36.21
CA LYS A 505 15.72 -3.33 -35.95
C LYS A 505 15.67 -1.80 -35.79
N SER A 506 14.51 -1.17 -36.04
CA SER A 506 14.25 0.24 -35.70
C SER A 506 13.93 0.45 -34.22
N ASN A 507 13.70 -0.63 -33.46
CA ASN A 507 13.43 -0.63 -32.04
C ASN A 507 14.67 -1.11 -31.28
N ALA A 508 15.11 -0.35 -30.30
CA ALA A 508 16.14 -0.75 -29.34
C ALA A 508 15.54 -0.85 -27.95
N TYR A 509 15.47 -2.06 -27.42
CA TYR A 509 14.87 -2.33 -26.13
C TYR A 509 15.91 -2.42 -25.02
N TYR A 510 15.59 -1.88 -23.86
CA TYR A 510 16.34 -2.11 -22.62
C TYR A 510 15.39 -2.19 -21.44
N TYR A 511 15.85 -2.80 -20.37
CA TYR A 511 15.09 -2.86 -19.12
C TYR A 511 15.93 -2.43 -17.92
N VAL A 512 15.22 -2.05 -16.87
CA VAL A 512 15.72 -1.80 -15.52
C VAL A 512 14.85 -2.54 -14.51
N ALA A 513 15.37 -2.77 -13.31
CA ALA A 513 14.62 -3.30 -12.18
C ALA A 513 14.78 -2.38 -10.97
N GLU A 514 13.78 -2.31 -10.11
CA GLU A 514 13.79 -1.63 -8.82
C GLU A 514 13.45 -2.63 -7.72
N ALA A 515 14.10 -2.54 -6.59
CA ALA A 515 13.75 -3.29 -5.40
C ALA A 515 12.67 -2.56 -4.61
N VAL A 516 11.69 -3.30 -4.14
CA VAL A 516 10.62 -2.81 -3.27
C VAL A 516 10.73 -3.51 -1.93
N GLY A 517 10.95 -2.74 -0.87
CA GLY A 517 11.00 -3.19 0.52
C GLY A 517 9.87 -2.58 1.34
N GLU A 518 9.86 -2.87 2.63
CA GLU A 518 8.98 -2.20 3.59
C GLU A 518 9.80 -1.42 4.60
N THR A 519 9.27 -0.27 5.02
CA THR A 519 9.81 0.54 6.11
C THR A 519 8.66 1.09 6.96
N VAL A 520 8.98 1.84 8.00
CA VAL A 520 8.00 2.49 8.87
C VAL A 520 8.10 4.00 8.68
N SER A 521 6.99 4.64 8.35
CA SER A 521 6.88 6.09 8.20
C SER A 521 7.02 6.84 9.54
N SER A 522 7.14 8.16 9.49
CA SER A 522 7.11 9.04 10.69
C SER A 522 5.84 8.85 11.52
N ASP A 523 4.73 8.50 10.90
CA ASP A 523 3.43 8.29 11.54
C ASP A 523 3.24 6.87 12.07
N SER A 524 4.31 6.07 12.06
CA SER A 524 4.34 4.67 12.49
C SER A 524 3.49 3.73 11.63
N GLU A 525 3.30 4.07 10.36
CA GLU A 525 2.65 3.23 9.36
C GLU A 525 3.68 2.43 8.55
N ILE A 526 3.30 1.23 8.12
CA ILE A 526 4.11 0.42 7.22
C ILE A 526 3.89 0.95 5.80
N VAL A 527 4.98 1.34 5.15
CA VAL A 527 4.96 1.87 3.78
C VAL A 527 6.00 1.16 2.93
N ASP A 528 5.75 1.11 1.62
CA ASP A 528 6.74 0.62 0.67
C ASP A 528 7.88 1.63 0.53
N ILE A 529 9.11 1.10 0.40
CA ILE A 529 10.31 1.87 0.07
C ILE A 529 10.90 1.31 -1.23
N TYR A 530 11.27 2.20 -2.13
CA TYR A 530 11.78 1.85 -3.46
C TYR A 530 13.25 2.18 -3.56
N SER A 531 14.00 1.31 -4.24
CA SER A 531 15.38 1.63 -4.62
C SER A 531 15.41 2.64 -5.79
N VAL A 532 16.57 3.21 -6.06
CA VAL A 532 16.82 3.74 -7.41
C VAL A 532 16.84 2.59 -8.43
N PRO A 533 16.53 2.85 -9.72
CA PRO A 533 16.61 1.83 -10.76
C PRO A 533 18.01 1.19 -10.88
N SER A 534 18.04 -0.05 -11.32
CA SER A 534 19.28 -0.77 -11.65
C SER A 534 20.04 -0.12 -12.80
N ASN A 535 21.21 -0.67 -13.10
CA ASN A 535 21.84 -0.46 -14.41
C ASN A 535 20.88 -0.89 -15.54
N THR A 536 20.98 -0.23 -16.70
CA THR A 536 20.25 -0.62 -17.90
C THR A 536 20.85 -1.87 -18.55
N VAL A 537 19.98 -2.76 -19.07
CA VAL A 537 20.39 -3.92 -19.86
C VAL A 537 19.72 -3.87 -21.23
N ASN A 538 20.53 -3.69 -22.28
CA ASN A 538 20.04 -3.73 -23.64
C ASN A 538 19.69 -5.15 -24.05
N VAL A 539 18.55 -5.32 -24.74
CA VAL A 539 18.06 -6.60 -25.22
C VAL A 539 18.27 -6.67 -26.74
N VAL A 540 19.07 -7.64 -27.17
CA VAL A 540 19.38 -7.81 -28.60
C VAL A 540 18.91 -9.20 -29.04
N TYR A 541 18.02 -9.26 -30.02
CA TYR A 541 17.66 -10.48 -30.73
C TYR A 541 18.57 -10.64 -31.97
N ASP A 542 19.30 -11.75 -32.01
CA ASP A 542 20.07 -12.16 -33.16
C ASP A 542 19.49 -13.46 -33.73
N ALA A 543 18.83 -13.33 -34.88
CA ALA A 543 18.24 -14.50 -35.57
C ALA A 543 19.27 -15.55 -35.96
N ALA A 544 20.55 -15.18 -36.12
CA ALA A 544 21.62 -16.09 -36.47
C ALA A 544 22.12 -16.92 -35.28
N THR A 545 21.89 -16.47 -34.05
CA THR A 545 22.28 -17.20 -32.82
C THR A 545 21.11 -17.93 -32.15
N SER A 546 19.88 -17.72 -32.59
CA SER A 546 18.73 -18.47 -32.14
C SER A 546 18.75 -19.90 -32.71
N ILE A 547 19.59 -20.75 -32.13
CA ILE A 547 19.37 -22.19 -32.25
C ILE A 547 18.06 -22.43 -31.55
N SER A 548 17.01 -22.67 -32.30
CA SER A 548 15.74 -23.20 -31.78
C SER A 548 16.08 -24.48 -31.02
N LEU A 549 16.16 -24.40 -29.69
CA LEU A 549 16.09 -25.58 -28.84
C LEU A 549 14.69 -26.11 -29.02
N ALA A 550 14.56 -27.09 -29.93
CA ALA A 550 13.33 -27.82 -30.09
C ALA A 550 12.88 -28.35 -28.69
N PRO A 551 11.61 -28.21 -28.29
CA PRO A 551 11.12 -28.69 -27.03
C PRO A 551 10.95 -30.22 -27.07
N ALA A 552 12.02 -30.93 -26.78
CA ALA A 552 11.98 -32.32 -26.32
C ALA A 552 13.27 -32.56 -25.55
N GLN A 553 13.27 -32.30 -24.27
CA GLN A 553 14.34 -32.81 -23.41
C GLN A 553 14.31 -34.34 -23.47
N ALA A 554 15.18 -34.92 -24.30
CA ALA A 554 15.48 -36.35 -24.19
C ALA A 554 15.98 -36.61 -22.77
N SER A 555 15.22 -37.27 -21.95
CA SER A 555 15.74 -37.75 -20.66
C SER A 555 16.86 -38.73 -20.95
N ALA A 556 18.02 -38.50 -20.35
CA ALA A 556 19.17 -39.37 -20.50
C ALA A 556 19.53 -40.00 -19.16
N ASN A 557 19.71 -41.31 -19.14
CA ASN A 557 20.35 -41.99 -18.03
C ASN A 557 21.74 -42.47 -18.49
N VAL A 558 22.78 -42.06 -17.75
CA VAL A 558 24.17 -42.38 -18.09
C VAL A 558 24.78 -43.25 -17.00
N ALA A 559 25.23 -44.41 -17.34
CA ALA A 559 25.79 -45.41 -16.42
C ALA A 559 27.03 -46.07 -17.02
N VAL A 560 27.74 -46.87 -16.25
CA VAL A 560 28.79 -47.76 -16.71
C VAL A 560 28.33 -49.21 -16.53
N GLN A 561 28.38 -49.98 -17.62
CA GLN A 561 28.10 -51.43 -17.60
C GLN A 561 29.15 -52.19 -18.41
N GLY A 562 29.71 -53.21 -17.82
CA GLY A 562 30.74 -54.03 -18.48
C GLY A 562 31.99 -53.25 -18.92
N GLY A 563 32.36 -52.16 -18.21
CA GLY A 563 33.51 -51.33 -18.58
C GLY A 563 33.25 -50.35 -19.73
N LYS A 564 32.02 -50.23 -20.22
CA LYS A 564 31.60 -49.29 -21.26
C LYS A 564 30.66 -48.21 -20.72
N VAL A 565 30.68 -47.04 -21.32
CA VAL A 565 29.69 -45.99 -21.02
C VAL A 565 28.40 -46.31 -21.77
N VAL A 566 27.30 -46.46 -21.01
CA VAL A 566 25.97 -46.75 -21.52
C VAL A 566 25.10 -45.51 -21.33
N VAL A 567 24.55 -45.01 -22.44
CA VAL A 567 23.63 -43.86 -22.45
C VAL A 567 22.27 -44.30 -22.94
N THR A 568 21.27 -44.29 -22.05
CA THR A 568 19.88 -44.62 -22.40
C THR A 568 19.12 -43.31 -22.65
N LEU A 569 18.54 -43.15 -23.84
CA LEU A 569 17.83 -41.94 -24.27
C LEU A 569 16.34 -42.22 -24.47
N SER A 570 15.49 -41.29 -24.08
CA SER A 570 14.05 -41.34 -24.39
C SER A 570 13.69 -40.87 -25.80
N ALA A 571 14.58 -40.13 -26.47
CA ALA A 571 14.47 -39.67 -27.86
C ALA A 571 15.87 -39.54 -28.48
N ASP A 572 15.96 -39.45 -29.81
CA ASP A 572 17.20 -39.24 -30.52
C ASP A 572 17.88 -37.94 -30.04
N ALA A 573 19.16 -37.98 -29.70
CA ALA A 573 19.94 -36.84 -29.27
C ALA A 573 21.45 -37.00 -29.54
N PRO A 574 22.19 -35.89 -29.81
CA PRO A 574 23.63 -35.97 -29.86
C PRO A 574 24.23 -36.25 -28.49
N VAL A 575 25.22 -37.11 -28.47
CA VAL A 575 26.00 -37.48 -27.28
C VAL A 575 27.45 -37.20 -27.51
N ALA A 576 28.05 -36.35 -26.71
CA ALA A 576 29.49 -36.05 -26.76
C ALA A 576 30.15 -36.57 -25.47
N VAL A 577 31.27 -37.25 -25.61
CA VAL A 577 32.06 -37.80 -24.49
C VAL A 577 33.42 -37.09 -24.45
N TYR A 578 33.81 -36.59 -23.33
CA TYR A 578 35.05 -35.87 -23.10
C TYR A 578 35.89 -36.53 -22.00
N SER A 579 37.20 -36.39 -22.11
CA SER A 579 38.12 -36.69 -21.00
C SER A 579 37.96 -35.65 -19.89
N LEU A 580 38.48 -35.93 -18.69
CA LEU A 580 38.55 -34.92 -17.59
C LEU A 580 39.33 -33.66 -17.99
N GLY A 581 40.26 -33.77 -18.92
CA GLY A 581 41.01 -32.63 -19.47
C GLY A 581 40.26 -31.83 -20.55
N GLY A 582 39.01 -32.15 -20.84
CA GLY A 582 38.17 -31.45 -21.79
C GLY A 582 38.35 -31.88 -23.27
N ASN A 583 39.19 -32.88 -23.56
CA ASN A 583 39.37 -33.39 -24.92
C ASN A 583 38.16 -34.24 -25.35
N LEU A 584 37.65 -33.98 -26.55
CA LEU A 584 36.56 -34.77 -27.13
C LEU A 584 37.05 -36.17 -27.48
N ILE A 585 36.40 -37.21 -26.94
CA ILE A 585 36.68 -38.63 -27.14
C ILE A 585 35.73 -39.21 -28.20
N ALA A 586 34.45 -38.89 -28.08
CA ALA A 586 33.43 -39.36 -29.02
C ALA A 586 32.31 -38.30 -29.17
N ASN A 587 31.77 -38.21 -30.40
CA ASN A 587 30.56 -37.44 -30.68
C ASN A 587 29.68 -38.27 -31.61
N ILE A 588 28.52 -38.66 -31.12
CA ILE A 588 27.62 -39.59 -31.84
C ILE A 588 26.20 -39.02 -31.90
N ALA A 589 25.51 -39.21 -33.00
CA ALA A 589 24.08 -39.02 -33.13
C ALA A 589 23.36 -40.24 -32.55
N ALA A 590 23.19 -40.27 -31.22
CA ALA A 590 22.62 -41.40 -30.53
C ALA A 590 21.11 -41.49 -30.77
N LYS A 591 20.60 -42.72 -30.88
CA LYS A 591 19.17 -43.02 -31.06
C LYS A 591 18.47 -43.24 -29.75
N ALA A 592 17.14 -43.04 -29.74
CA ALA A 592 16.32 -43.46 -28.62
C ALA A 592 16.59 -44.90 -28.23
N GLY A 593 16.68 -45.20 -26.91
CA GLY A 593 17.09 -46.47 -26.40
C GLY A 593 18.54 -46.49 -25.89
N VAL A 594 19.14 -47.69 -25.81
CA VAL A 594 20.46 -47.90 -25.21
C VAL A 594 21.57 -47.71 -26.25
N ASN A 595 22.49 -46.77 -25.99
CA ASN A 595 23.68 -46.53 -26.78
C ASN A 595 24.92 -46.84 -25.94
N THR A 596 25.87 -47.57 -26.50
CA THR A 596 27.09 -47.98 -25.79
C THR A 596 28.30 -47.33 -26.44
N ILE A 597 29.17 -46.71 -25.65
CA ILE A 597 30.34 -45.96 -26.07
C ILE A 597 31.58 -46.59 -25.41
N ASP A 598 32.53 -47.01 -26.23
CA ASP A 598 33.83 -47.50 -25.75
C ASP A 598 34.78 -46.34 -25.55
N THR A 599 35.49 -46.34 -24.42
CA THR A 599 36.53 -45.36 -24.11
C THR A 599 37.61 -46.02 -23.25
N ALA A 600 38.87 -45.65 -23.48
CA ALA A 600 39.99 -46.09 -22.66
C ALA A 600 40.10 -45.33 -21.33
N GLU A 601 39.44 -44.20 -21.20
CA GLU A 601 39.49 -43.35 -19.99
C GLU A 601 38.73 -43.96 -18.84
N ARG A 602 39.30 -43.87 -17.62
CA ARG A 602 38.68 -44.31 -16.38
C ARG A 602 37.53 -43.43 -15.90
N VAL A 603 37.61 -42.14 -16.21
CA VAL A 603 36.57 -41.16 -15.87
C VAL A 603 36.31 -40.27 -17.10
N VAL A 604 35.08 -40.15 -17.47
CA VAL A 604 34.65 -39.30 -18.61
C VAL A 604 33.49 -38.38 -18.21
N ILE A 605 33.35 -37.32 -18.98
CA ILE A 605 32.20 -36.42 -18.93
C ILE A 605 31.36 -36.68 -20.17
N VAL A 606 30.12 -37.11 -19.97
CA VAL A 606 29.16 -37.35 -21.06
C VAL A 606 28.21 -36.17 -21.12
N LYS A 607 28.18 -35.49 -22.22
CA LYS A 607 27.26 -34.36 -22.46
C LYS A 607 26.16 -34.82 -23.39
N VAL A 608 24.91 -34.72 -22.94
CA VAL A 608 23.72 -35.10 -23.70
C VAL A 608 22.55 -34.18 -23.33
N ALA A 609 21.80 -33.72 -24.32
CA ALA A 609 20.63 -32.83 -24.14
C ALA A 609 20.89 -31.66 -23.16
N GLY A 610 22.03 -30.98 -23.30
CA GLY A 610 22.41 -29.86 -22.46
C GLY A 610 22.92 -30.17 -21.06
N LYS A 611 22.83 -31.44 -20.60
CA LYS A 611 23.31 -31.88 -19.29
C LYS A 611 24.66 -32.61 -19.41
N ALA A 612 25.50 -32.43 -18.40
CA ALA A 612 26.78 -33.14 -18.30
C ALA A 612 26.74 -34.16 -17.14
N TYR A 613 27.16 -35.36 -17.40
CA TYR A 613 27.22 -36.47 -16.46
C TYR A 613 28.68 -36.88 -16.30
N LYS A 614 29.18 -36.92 -15.07
CA LYS A 614 30.49 -37.47 -14.76
C LYS A 614 30.31 -38.95 -14.42
N VAL A 615 30.95 -39.82 -15.19
CA VAL A 615 30.91 -41.26 -14.98
C VAL A 615 32.33 -41.84 -14.83
N ALA A 616 32.49 -42.75 -13.89
CA ALA A 616 33.72 -43.49 -13.64
C ALA A 616 33.50 -44.97 -13.95
N LYS A 617 34.48 -45.58 -14.66
CA LYS A 617 34.49 -47.04 -14.96
C LYS A 617 34.99 -47.85 -13.79
#